data_34b6fba8de9361644456bf3ce5fad1c0
#
_entry.id   34b6fba8de9361644456bf3ce5fad1c0
#
_cell.length_a   1.000
_cell.length_b   1.000
_cell.length_c   1.000
_cell.angle_alpha   90.00
_cell.angle_beta   90.00
_cell.angle_gamma   90.00
#
_symmetry.space_group_name_H-M   'P 1'
#
loop_
_entity.id
_entity.type
_entity.pdbx_description
1 polymer ?
#
loop_
_entity_poly.entity_id
_entity_poly.type
_entity_poly.pdbx_seq_one_letter_code
_entity_poly.pdbx_strand_id
1 'polypeptide(L)'
;MKQLSKMMLAAVASVALATSAYAWDFGASGSSSATFKQETSAPAEGDATTTANFTSSAGGVTVSSSNSDGANSATFSYTADWNGDDSNFDESVSVSGSKKVGNWTASSATTQHIQKDATSATGAQPMTAGASAVITLTDGSITYKLGSTGHLSTAEKAVNGPMSGTQDAEASVDSFNGFSVGLGVGPGTLTVALDMHSGAAATVLGENVAGGDSALACGGGQATGFGLNFAGDVGADLTFTYGSGGFALSANCTGDNSSNAYSYNVMGLGVAVPIGGMSLAIDYGSKVALWTNATVEGGTATGGWELSFTLPVGDATAGINLSSTATVGTTAGVAGDAAVTGGTELWYTVPIGAASLSAGYGSSAVVDGTTTTQIGAEMSLSF
;
A
#
# COMPACT_ATOMS: atom_id res chain seq x y z
N MET A 1 9.31 -24.44 -14.87
CA MET A 1 9.32 -22.97 -14.73
C MET A 1 10.09 -22.28 -15.85
N LYS A 2 11.37 -22.53 -16.11
CA LYS A 2 12.12 -21.91 -17.24
C LYS A 2 11.49 -22.10 -18.64
N GLN A 3 10.64 -23.10 -18.81
CA GLN A 3 9.94 -23.35 -20.09
C GLN A 3 8.71 -22.46 -20.24
N LEU A 4 7.98 -22.19 -19.14
CA LEU A 4 6.76 -21.39 -19.17
C LEU A 4 7.06 -19.91 -19.45
N SER A 5 8.09 -19.35 -18.80
CA SER A 5 8.57 -17.99 -19.06
C SER A 5 9.06 -17.82 -20.51
N LYS A 6 9.73 -18.83 -21.06
CA LYS A 6 10.14 -18.82 -22.47
C LYS A 6 8.95 -18.95 -23.42
N MET A 7 7.94 -19.73 -23.05
CA MET A 7 6.71 -19.84 -23.84
C MET A 7 5.86 -18.57 -23.79
N MET A 8 5.77 -17.90 -22.63
CA MET A 8 5.08 -16.61 -22.52
C MET A 8 5.81 -15.51 -23.30
N LEU A 9 7.13 -15.43 -23.18
CA LEU A 9 7.93 -14.47 -23.95
C LEU A 9 7.81 -14.74 -25.46
N ALA A 10 7.79 -15.99 -25.88
CA ALA A 10 7.59 -16.38 -27.27
C ALA A 10 6.15 -16.11 -27.74
N ALA A 11 5.15 -16.27 -26.87
CA ALA A 11 3.76 -15.94 -27.20
C ALA A 11 3.56 -14.43 -27.35
N VAL A 12 4.14 -13.63 -26.45
CA VAL A 12 4.12 -12.15 -26.57
C VAL A 12 4.84 -11.71 -27.83
N ALA A 13 6.03 -12.25 -28.11
CA ALA A 13 6.78 -11.96 -29.33
C ALA A 13 6.03 -12.40 -30.61
N SER A 14 5.31 -13.51 -30.56
CA SER A 14 4.55 -14.01 -31.74
C SER A 14 3.26 -13.20 -31.99
N VAL A 15 2.60 -12.70 -30.96
CA VAL A 15 1.47 -11.77 -31.11
C VAL A 15 1.96 -10.44 -31.69
N ALA A 16 3.10 -9.94 -31.26
CA ALA A 16 3.73 -8.74 -31.79
C ALA A 16 4.10 -8.84 -33.28
N LEU A 17 4.57 -10.02 -33.72
CA LEU A 17 4.96 -10.25 -35.11
C LEU A 17 3.77 -10.55 -36.05
N ALA A 18 2.63 -11.00 -35.53
CA ALA A 18 1.46 -11.37 -36.32
C ALA A 18 0.54 -10.19 -36.67
N THR A 19 0.71 -9.03 -36.04
CA THR A 19 -0.25 -7.92 -36.17
C THR A 19 0.36 -6.70 -36.86
N SER A 20 0.84 -6.85 -38.07
CA SER A 20 1.21 -5.70 -38.91
C SER A 20 0.02 -4.79 -39.32
N ALA A 21 -1.22 -5.12 -38.93
CA ALA A 21 -2.41 -4.33 -39.20
C ALA A 21 -2.86 -3.45 -37.99
N TYR A 22 -2.36 -3.73 -36.78
CA TYR A 22 -2.63 -2.93 -35.57
C TYR A 22 -1.28 -2.68 -34.89
N ALA A 23 -0.82 -1.45 -34.92
CA ALA A 23 0.43 -1.09 -34.27
C ALA A 23 0.23 -1.24 -32.76
N TRP A 24 0.87 -2.27 -32.17
CA TRP A 24 1.03 -2.40 -30.74
C TRP A 24 2.33 -1.70 -30.34
N ASP A 25 2.21 -0.78 -29.39
CA ASP A 25 3.38 -0.14 -28.78
C ASP A 25 3.98 -1.08 -27.76
N PHE A 26 5.26 -1.36 -27.90
CA PHE A 26 6.02 -2.13 -26.95
C PHE A 26 6.85 -1.21 -26.07
N GLY A 27 6.79 -1.43 -24.77
CA GLY A 27 7.59 -0.74 -23.79
C GLY A 27 8.31 -1.74 -22.89
N ALA A 28 9.50 -1.35 -22.47
CA ALA A 28 10.19 -1.98 -21.37
C ALA A 28 10.62 -0.87 -20.41
N SER A 29 10.39 -1.07 -19.14
CA SER A 29 10.83 -0.19 -18.06
C SER A 29 11.35 -1.03 -16.92
N GLY A 30 12.19 -0.43 -16.09
CA GLY A 30 12.70 -1.14 -14.95
C GLY A 30 13.35 -0.21 -13.95
N SER A 31 13.63 -0.76 -12.79
CA SER A 31 14.35 -0.07 -11.73
C SER A 31 15.31 -1.01 -11.03
N SER A 32 16.33 -0.44 -10.43
CA SER A 32 17.26 -1.16 -9.55
C SER A 32 17.77 -0.19 -8.51
N SER A 33 17.88 -0.64 -7.25
CA SER A 33 18.46 0.15 -6.17
C SER A 33 19.51 -0.63 -5.39
N ALA A 34 20.42 0.09 -4.76
CA ALA A 34 21.41 -0.46 -3.84
C ALA A 34 21.52 0.48 -2.65
N THR A 35 21.40 -0.06 -1.45
CA THR A 35 21.39 0.71 -0.20
C THR A 35 22.54 0.26 0.70
N PHE A 36 23.31 1.21 1.17
CA PHE A 36 24.21 1.03 2.31
C PHE A 36 23.57 1.66 3.55
N LYS A 37 23.44 0.88 4.60
CA LYS A 37 22.84 1.34 5.85
C LYS A 37 23.67 0.89 7.05
N GLN A 38 23.94 1.82 7.94
CA GLN A 38 24.42 1.54 9.28
C GLN A 38 23.30 1.83 10.27
N GLU A 39 22.98 0.87 11.09
CA GLU A 39 21.93 0.94 12.08
C GLU A 39 22.51 0.73 13.48
N THR A 40 22.13 1.58 14.41
CA THR A 40 22.46 1.44 15.84
C THR A 40 21.15 1.33 16.62
N SER A 41 20.98 0.23 17.31
CA SER A 41 19.86 -0.04 18.20
C SER A 41 20.34 0.05 19.64
N ALA A 42 19.77 0.98 20.39
CA ALA A 42 20.06 1.23 21.80
C ALA A 42 18.80 0.92 22.62
N PRO A 43 18.74 -0.23 23.33
CA PRO A 43 17.64 -0.53 24.23
C PRO A 43 17.65 0.43 25.44
N ALA A 44 16.50 0.56 26.12
CA ALA A 44 16.39 1.38 27.34
C ALA A 44 17.35 0.91 28.44
N GLU A 45 17.60 -0.38 28.49
CA GLU A 45 18.58 -0.99 29.40
C GLU A 45 19.46 -1.94 28.59
N GLY A 46 20.79 -1.86 28.79
CA GLY A 46 21.78 -2.70 28.12
C GLY A 46 22.67 -1.95 27.15
N ASP A 47 23.51 -2.68 26.44
CA ASP A 47 24.48 -2.12 25.51
C ASP A 47 23.84 -1.91 24.13
N ALA A 48 24.19 -0.80 23.51
CA ALA A 48 23.80 -0.54 22.11
C ALA A 48 24.51 -1.49 21.15
N THR A 49 23.80 -1.95 20.15
CA THR A 49 24.34 -2.76 19.04
C THR A 49 24.36 -1.96 17.76
N THR A 50 25.46 -2.05 17.03
CA THR A 50 25.59 -1.41 15.71
C THR A 50 25.82 -2.46 14.63
N THR A 51 25.04 -2.41 13.59
CA THR A 51 25.17 -3.26 12.40
C THR A 51 25.35 -2.39 11.17
N ALA A 52 26.13 -2.84 10.22
CA ALA A 52 26.26 -2.20 8.91
C ALA A 52 25.91 -3.23 7.83
N ASN A 53 25.02 -2.86 6.94
CA ASN A 53 24.54 -3.71 5.88
C ASN A 53 24.67 -3.00 4.55
N PHE A 54 25.05 -3.77 3.54
CA PHE A 54 24.88 -3.38 2.15
C PHE A 54 23.81 -4.30 1.55
N THR A 55 22.67 -3.73 1.21
CA THR A 55 21.58 -4.45 0.57
C THR A 55 21.62 -4.10 -0.91
N SER A 56 21.90 -5.09 -1.75
CA SER A 56 21.79 -4.94 -3.19
C SER A 56 20.36 -5.24 -3.60
N SER A 57 19.72 -4.20 -4.03
CA SER A 57 18.61 -4.12 -4.98
C SER A 57 17.29 -4.78 -4.65
N ALA A 58 16.37 -3.96 -4.22
CA ALA A 58 15.02 -4.08 -4.77
C ALA A 58 15.07 -3.60 -6.24
N GLY A 59 14.38 -4.28 -7.12
CA GLY A 59 14.31 -3.88 -8.52
C GLY A 59 13.30 -4.71 -9.27
N GLY A 60 12.92 -4.25 -10.46
CA GLY A 60 11.99 -4.96 -11.29
C GLY A 60 12.10 -4.57 -12.74
N VAL A 61 11.62 -5.43 -13.59
CA VAL A 61 11.47 -5.19 -15.04
C VAL A 61 10.02 -5.43 -15.42
N THR A 62 9.42 -4.45 -16.07
CA THR A 62 8.10 -4.57 -16.68
C THR A 62 8.23 -4.51 -18.19
N VAL A 63 7.68 -5.51 -18.86
CA VAL A 63 7.50 -5.49 -20.31
C VAL A 63 6.01 -5.29 -20.59
N SER A 64 5.67 -4.29 -21.37
CA SER A 64 4.30 -3.97 -21.69
C SER A 64 4.05 -3.93 -23.20
N SER A 65 2.81 -4.16 -23.57
CA SER A 65 2.32 -3.98 -24.93
C SER A 65 0.95 -3.34 -24.88
N SER A 66 0.76 -2.26 -25.63
CA SER A 66 -0.51 -1.52 -25.65
C SER A 66 -0.95 -1.20 -27.03
N ASN A 67 -2.27 -1.07 -27.20
CA ASN A 67 -2.91 -0.60 -28.43
C ASN A 67 -4.07 0.32 -28.09
N SER A 68 -4.25 1.38 -28.85
CA SER A 68 -5.39 2.29 -28.70
C SER A 68 -5.83 2.84 -30.06
N ASP A 69 -7.13 2.90 -30.25
CA ASP A 69 -7.77 3.57 -31.42
C ASP A 69 -8.48 4.88 -31.02
N GLY A 70 -8.22 5.38 -29.83
CA GLY A 70 -8.84 6.58 -29.25
C GLY A 70 -10.20 6.35 -28.61
N ALA A 71 -10.95 5.33 -29.01
CA ALA A 71 -12.22 4.92 -28.39
C ALA A 71 -12.06 3.65 -27.55
N ASN A 72 -11.13 2.80 -27.94
CA ASN A 72 -10.80 1.56 -27.26
C ASN A 72 -9.33 1.54 -26.92
N SER A 73 -8.97 0.93 -25.80
CA SER A 73 -7.57 0.62 -25.47
C SER A 73 -7.46 -0.77 -24.89
N ALA A 74 -6.32 -1.37 -25.11
CA ALA A 74 -5.94 -2.62 -24.45
C ALA A 74 -4.46 -2.54 -24.08
N THR A 75 -4.13 -3.03 -22.90
CA THR A 75 -2.74 -3.11 -22.42
C THR A 75 -2.54 -4.47 -21.76
N PHE A 76 -1.40 -5.04 -22.05
CA PHE A 76 -0.88 -6.22 -21.41
C PHE A 76 0.48 -5.86 -20.81
N SER A 77 0.74 -6.28 -19.59
CA SER A 77 2.06 -6.15 -18.99
C SER A 77 2.44 -7.40 -18.22
N TYR A 78 3.72 -7.68 -18.25
CA TYR A 78 4.37 -8.70 -17.42
C TYR A 78 5.43 -7.99 -16.59
N THR A 79 5.39 -8.22 -15.29
CA THR A 79 6.35 -7.65 -14.35
C THR A 79 7.06 -8.78 -13.62
N ALA A 80 8.37 -8.67 -13.52
CA ALA A 80 9.22 -9.50 -12.68
C ALA A 80 9.94 -8.58 -11.71
N ASP A 81 9.66 -8.75 -10.43
CA ASP A 81 10.27 -7.99 -9.35
C ASP A 81 11.20 -8.90 -8.55
N TRP A 82 12.26 -8.32 -8.02
CA TRP A 82 13.14 -8.96 -7.05
C TRP A 82 13.43 -7.98 -5.91
N ASN A 83 13.44 -8.49 -4.70
CA ASN A 83 13.93 -7.75 -3.54
C ASN A 83 15.25 -8.39 -3.05
N GLY A 84 16.08 -7.58 -2.40
CA GLY A 84 17.42 -8.02 -1.97
C GLY A 84 17.43 -9.04 -0.83
N ASP A 85 16.31 -9.21 -0.15
CA ASP A 85 16.18 -10.06 1.03
C ASP A 85 15.75 -11.48 0.69
N ASP A 86 15.07 -11.66 -0.44
CA ASP A 86 14.60 -12.94 -0.92
C ASP A 86 15.24 -13.27 -2.29
N SER A 87 15.80 -14.45 -2.42
CA SER A 87 16.39 -14.91 -3.70
C SER A 87 15.32 -15.22 -4.76
N ASN A 88 14.11 -14.67 -4.62
CA ASN A 88 12.95 -15.01 -5.42
C ASN A 88 12.53 -13.86 -6.31
N PHE A 89 11.96 -14.22 -7.45
CA PHE A 89 11.26 -13.29 -8.33
C PHE A 89 9.78 -13.36 -8.02
N ASP A 90 9.17 -12.19 -7.81
CA ASP A 90 7.73 -12.05 -7.85
C ASP A 90 7.31 -11.76 -9.29
N GLU A 91 6.42 -12.57 -9.82
CA GLU A 91 5.95 -12.46 -11.19
C GLU A 91 4.46 -12.14 -11.22
N SER A 92 4.09 -11.16 -12.02
CA SER A 92 2.69 -10.80 -12.24
C SER A 92 2.39 -10.53 -13.71
N VAL A 93 1.12 -10.77 -14.07
CA VAL A 93 0.56 -10.41 -15.37
C VAL A 93 -0.62 -9.49 -15.12
N SER A 94 -0.62 -8.36 -15.79
CA SER A 94 -1.73 -7.42 -15.79
C SER A 94 -2.33 -7.28 -17.18
N VAL A 95 -3.65 -7.29 -17.24
CA VAL A 95 -4.41 -7.01 -18.45
C VAL A 95 -5.40 -5.90 -18.15
N SER A 96 -5.39 -4.87 -18.95
CA SER A 96 -6.37 -3.79 -18.84
C SER A 96 -6.93 -3.41 -20.20
N GLY A 97 -8.13 -2.88 -20.20
CA GLY A 97 -8.75 -2.37 -21.40
C GLY A 97 -9.81 -1.34 -21.09
N SER A 98 -10.08 -0.47 -22.06
CA SER A 98 -11.15 0.50 -21.97
C SER A 98 -11.93 0.61 -23.27
N LYS A 99 -13.18 1.04 -23.14
CA LYS A 99 -14.07 1.36 -24.26
C LYS A 99 -14.87 2.61 -23.96
N LYS A 100 -14.84 3.56 -24.89
CA LYS A 100 -15.64 4.78 -24.82
C LYS A 100 -16.89 4.65 -25.69
N VAL A 101 -18.05 4.96 -25.11
CA VAL A 101 -19.35 4.99 -25.80
C VAL A 101 -20.08 6.27 -25.40
N GLY A 102 -20.18 7.21 -26.30
CA GLY A 102 -20.68 8.55 -25.99
C GLY A 102 -19.78 9.26 -24.96
N ASN A 103 -20.35 9.73 -23.88
CA ASN A 103 -19.60 10.37 -22.79
C ASN A 103 -19.07 9.38 -21.76
N TRP A 104 -19.47 8.13 -21.83
CA TRP A 104 -19.08 7.10 -20.87
C TRP A 104 -17.86 6.32 -21.33
N THR A 105 -16.96 6.09 -20.39
CA THR A 105 -15.83 5.19 -20.54
C THR A 105 -15.97 4.04 -19.56
N ALA A 106 -16.03 2.84 -20.10
CA ALA A 106 -15.92 1.62 -19.31
C ALA A 106 -14.48 1.11 -19.37
N SER A 107 -13.90 0.76 -18.27
CA SER A 107 -12.56 0.15 -18.20
C SER A 107 -12.55 -1.03 -17.24
N SER A 108 -11.63 -1.94 -17.50
CA SER A 108 -11.36 -3.07 -16.61
C SER A 108 -9.86 -3.28 -16.52
N ALA A 109 -9.40 -3.61 -15.34
CA ALA A 109 -8.02 -4.03 -15.08
C ALA A 109 -8.03 -5.28 -14.21
N THR A 110 -7.15 -6.20 -14.51
CA THR A 110 -6.96 -7.43 -13.74
C THR A 110 -5.47 -7.71 -13.65
N THR A 111 -5.00 -7.96 -12.44
CA THR A 111 -3.62 -8.41 -12.17
C THR A 111 -3.67 -9.78 -11.55
N GLN A 112 -2.87 -10.68 -12.05
CA GLN A 112 -2.70 -12.01 -11.51
C GLN A 112 -1.23 -12.25 -11.16
N HIS A 113 -0.98 -12.63 -9.92
CA HIS A 113 0.35 -13.04 -9.49
C HIS A 113 0.61 -14.48 -9.94
N ILE A 114 1.70 -14.69 -10.66
CA ILE A 114 2.12 -16.02 -11.14
C ILE A 114 2.97 -16.70 -10.06
N GLN A 115 3.81 -15.90 -9.41
CA GLN A 115 4.62 -16.32 -8.28
C GLN A 115 4.72 -15.14 -7.32
N LYS A 116 4.45 -15.37 -6.06
CA LYS A 116 4.58 -14.38 -4.98
C LYS A 116 5.21 -15.05 -3.78
N ASP A 117 6.22 -14.40 -3.20
CA ASP A 117 6.89 -14.75 -1.94
C ASP A 117 6.96 -16.25 -1.62
N ALA A 118 8.03 -16.88 -2.01
CA ALA A 118 8.37 -18.19 -1.47
C ALA A 118 9.09 -18.02 -0.12
N THR A 119 8.40 -17.57 0.90
CA THR A 119 8.93 -17.50 2.28
C THR A 119 9.12 -18.88 2.92
N SER A 120 8.89 -19.94 2.19
CA SER A 120 9.05 -21.30 2.68
C SER A 120 10.19 -22.02 1.96
N ALA A 121 11.15 -22.51 2.73
CA ALA A 121 12.27 -23.36 2.29
C ALA A 121 11.82 -24.71 1.69
N THR A 122 10.56 -24.94 1.45
CA THR A 122 9.97 -26.20 1.00
C THR A 122 9.22 -26.10 -0.33
N GLY A 123 9.79 -25.44 -1.33
CA GLY A 123 9.36 -25.65 -2.73
C GLY A 123 8.13 -24.86 -3.15
N ALA A 124 8.00 -24.77 -4.48
CA ALA A 124 6.99 -24.05 -5.24
C ALA A 124 5.68 -23.77 -4.50
N GLN A 125 5.46 -22.51 -4.18
CA GLN A 125 4.13 -22.05 -3.75
C GLN A 125 3.16 -22.26 -4.92
N PRO A 126 1.99 -22.85 -4.68
CA PRO A 126 0.95 -22.89 -5.68
C PRO A 126 0.61 -21.44 -6.03
N MET A 127 0.25 -21.19 -7.29
CA MET A 127 -0.31 -19.93 -7.74
C MET A 127 -1.42 -19.51 -6.73
N THR A 128 -1.07 -18.65 -5.81
CA THR A 128 -2.07 -18.06 -4.94
C THR A 128 -2.86 -17.10 -5.82
N ALA A 129 -4.11 -17.38 -6.04
CA ALA A 129 -5.02 -16.55 -6.79
C ALA A 129 -5.31 -15.23 -6.05
N GLY A 130 -4.31 -14.39 -5.94
CA GLY A 130 -4.45 -12.98 -5.59
C GLY A 130 -4.78 -12.21 -6.87
N ALA A 131 -5.93 -12.49 -7.48
CA ALA A 131 -6.38 -11.71 -8.61
C ALA A 131 -7.03 -10.43 -8.08
N SER A 132 -6.44 -9.30 -8.33
CA SER A 132 -7.14 -8.03 -8.22
C SER A 132 -7.89 -7.76 -9.53
N ALA A 133 -9.16 -7.47 -9.45
CA ALA A 133 -9.96 -7.09 -10.60
C ALA A 133 -10.85 -5.90 -10.26
N VAL A 134 -10.86 -4.92 -11.12
CA VAL A 134 -11.74 -3.76 -11.00
C VAL A 134 -12.38 -3.43 -12.35
N ILE A 135 -13.68 -3.12 -12.29
CA ILE A 135 -14.42 -2.55 -13.40
C ILE A 135 -14.78 -1.12 -13.04
N THR A 136 -14.44 -0.18 -13.89
CA THR A 136 -14.75 1.24 -13.71
C THR A 136 -15.65 1.71 -14.86
N LEU A 137 -16.67 2.48 -14.52
CA LEU A 137 -17.53 3.18 -15.48
C LEU A 137 -17.57 4.65 -15.09
N THR A 138 -17.16 5.55 -15.99
CA THR A 138 -17.12 6.99 -15.70
C THR A 138 -17.54 7.83 -16.90
N ASP A 139 -18.18 8.96 -16.63
CA ASP A 139 -18.41 10.05 -17.60
C ASP A 139 -17.54 11.29 -17.33
N GLY A 140 -16.62 11.19 -16.35
CA GLY A 140 -15.75 12.26 -15.90
C GLY A 140 -16.31 13.02 -14.69
N SER A 141 -17.62 13.01 -14.46
CA SER A 141 -18.28 13.65 -13.30
C SER A 141 -18.66 12.62 -12.25
N ILE A 142 -19.09 11.45 -12.71
CA ILE A 142 -19.47 10.32 -11.85
C ILE A 142 -18.60 9.14 -12.23
N THR A 143 -18.10 8.45 -11.23
CA THR A 143 -17.31 7.23 -11.39
C THR A 143 -17.89 6.12 -10.54
N TYR A 144 -18.23 5.01 -11.16
CA TYR A 144 -18.60 3.76 -10.50
C TYR A 144 -17.43 2.80 -10.59
N LYS A 145 -17.10 2.14 -9.46
CA LYS A 145 -16.11 1.06 -9.43
C LYS A 145 -16.71 -0.17 -8.78
N LEU A 146 -16.42 -1.34 -9.34
CA LEU A 146 -16.77 -2.64 -8.79
C LEU A 146 -15.53 -3.53 -8.85
N GLY A 147 -15.16 -4.13 -7.72
CA GLY A 147 -13.99 -5.02 -7.68
C GLY A 147 -13.26 -4.99 -6.36
N SER A 148 -11.99 -5.35 -6.40
CA SER A 148 -11.18 -5.63 -5.22
C SER A 148 -10.10 -4.59 -4.91
N THR A 149 -9.98 -3.51 -5.66
CA THR A 149 -8.90 -2.53 -5.45
C THR A 149 -9.30 -1.10 -5.78
N GLY A 150 -8.59 -0.15 -5.20
CA GLY A 150 -8.56 1.25 -5.64
C GLY A 150 -9.88 2.00 -5.47
N HIS A 151 -10.66 1.69 -4.45
CA HIS A 151 -11.93 2.36 -4.20
C HIS A 151 -11.75 3.74 -3.57
N LEU A 152 -10.85 3.88 -2.62
CA LEU A 152 -10.60 5.12 -1.89
C LEU A 152 -9.15 5.57 -2.12
N SER A 153 -8.90 6.88 -2.00
CA SER A 153 -7.56 7.43 -2.07
C SER A 153 -6.87 7.37 -0.70
N THR A 154 -5.58 7.12 -0.71
CA THR A 154 -4.75 7.18 0.50
C THR A 154 -4.66 8.62 1.00
N ALA A 155 -4.70 8.81 2.31
CA ALA A 155 -4.54 10.11 2.93
C ALA A 155 -3.08 10.57 3.05
N GLU A 156 -2.11 9.71 2.70
CA GLU A 156 -0.68 10.00 2.76
C GLU A 156 -0.27 11.15 1.84
N LYS A 157 0.39 12.14 2.40
CA LYS A 157 0.98 13.30 1.72
C LYS A 157 2.40 13.59 2.16
N ALA A 158 2.79 13.14 3.35
CA ALA A 158 4.14 13.29 3.85
C ALA A 158 5.14 12.53 2.96
N VAL A 159 6.34 13.04 2.87
CA VAL A 159 7.40 12.46 2.04
C VAL A 159 8.47 11.90 2.95
N ASN A 160 8.69 10.60 2.84
CA ASN A 160 9.73 9.89 3.54
C ASN A 160 11.04 9.89 2.74
N GLY A 161 12.15 9.85 3.43
CA GLY A 161 13.47 9.67 2.85
C GLY A 161 13.86 8.18 2.79
N PRO A 162 15.12 7.89 2.42
CA PRO A 162 15.58 6.51 2.24
C PRO A 162 15.88 5.76 3.54
N MET A 163 15.88 6.45 4.69
CA MET A 163 16.16 5.85 5.99
C MET A 163 14.88 5.73 6.80
N SER A 164 14.61 4.55 7.31
CA SER A 164 13.39 4.27 8.09
C SER A 164 13.44 4.89 9.49
N GLY A 165 13.43 6.21 9.56
CA GLY A 165 13.45 6.96 10.83
C GLY A 165 12.08 7.40 11.30
N THR A 166 11.10 7.38 10.43
CA THR A 166 9.73 7.84 10.70
C THR A 166 8.74 6.69 10.74
N GLN A 167 7.59 6.95 11.30
CA GLN A 167 6.47 6.01 11.36
C GLN A 167 5.35 6.58 10.51
N ASP A 168 4.84 5.80 9.57
CA ASP A 168 3.67 6.16 8.80
C ASP A 168 2.48 6.36 9.75
N ALA A 169 1.97 7.56 9.76
CA ALA A 169 0.91 7.97 10.67
C ALA A 169 -0.46 7.98 10.00
N GLU A 170 -0.49 7.93 8.68
CA GLU A 170 -1.75 7.92 7.96
C GLU A 170 -2.52 6.62 8.23
N ALA A 171 -3.81 6.77 8.45
CA ALA A 171 -4.72 5.64 8.43
C ALA A 171 -5.34 5.57 7.04
N SER A 172 -5.04 4.53 6.30
CA SER A 172 -5.62 4.26 5.00
C SER A 172 -6.72 3.20 5.10
N VAL A 173 -7.68 3.30 4.20
CA VAL A 173 -8.60 2.20 3.93
C VAL A 173 -8.07 1.51 2.69
N ASP A 174 -7.46 0.36 2.90
CA ASP A 174 -6.81 -0.42 1.85
C ASP A 174 -7.80 -1.02 0.84
N SER A 175 -7.27 -1.82 -0.07
CA SER A 175 -8.07 -2.52 -1.06
C SER A 175 -9.09 -3.45 -0.41
N PHE A 176 -10.33 -3.38 -0.85
CA PHE A 176 -11.42 -4.23 -0.40
C PHE A 176 -12.27 -4.71 -1.58
N ASN A 177 -13.07 -5.73 -1.36
CA ASN A 177 -14.00 -6.25 -2.36
C ASN A 177 -15.34 -5.54 -2.24
N GLY A 178 -15.66 -4.69 -3.20
CA GLY A 178 -16.88 -3.92 -3.06
C GLY A 178 -17.22 -3.06 -4.27
N PHE A 179 -18.00 -2.05 -3.96
CA PHE A 179 -18.52 -1.09 -4.90
C PHE A 179 -18.29 0.32 -4.39
N SER A 180 -17.96 1.24 -5.28
CA SER A 180 -17.88 2.65 -4.91
C SER A 180 -18.46 3.56 -5.99
N VAL A 181 -18.88 4.75 -5.52
CA VAL A 181 -19.34 5.86 -6.37
C VAL A 181 -18.54 7.09 -6.02
N GLY A 182 -17.81 7.62 -6.99
CA GLY A 182 -17.12 8.90 -6.92
C GLY A 182 -17.91 9.99 -7.62
N LEU A 183 -18.03 11.13 -7.00
CA LEU A 183 -18.73 12.31 -7.51
C LEU A 183 -17.77 13.48 -7.54
N GLY A 184 -17.67 14.17 -8.67
CA GLY A 184 -16.96 15.44 -8.77
C GLY A 184 -17.67 16.51 -7.93
N VAL A 185 -16.98 17.06 -6.92
CA VAL A 185 -17.51 18.08 -6.02
C VAL A 185 -16.52 19.22 -5.91
N GLY A 186 -16.79 20.33 -6.58
CA GLY A 186 -15.87 21.47 -6.64
C GLY A 186 -14.53 21.06 -7.25
N PRO A 187 -13.40 21.32 -6.59
CA PRO A 187 -12.07 20.99 -7.07
C PRO A 187 -11.63 19.55 -6.73
N GLY A 188 -12.51 18.71 -6.21
CA GLY A 188 -12.17 17.37 -5.77
C GLY A 188 -13.22 16.33 -6.13
N THR A 189 -12.99 15.13 -5.65
CA THR A 189 -13.89 13.97 -5.78
C THR A 189 -14.30 13.48 -4.42
N LEU A 190 -15.60 13.37 -4.20
CA LEU A 190 -16.17 12.69 -3.04
C LEU A 190 -16.53 11.27 -3.43
N THR A 191 -15.96 10.29 -2.76
CA THR A 191 -16.20 8.86 -3.01
C THR A 191 -16.88 8.23 -1.82
N VAL A 192 -17.92 7.46 -2.08
CA VAL A 192 -18.60 6.59 -1.12
C VAL A 192 -18.38 5.15 -1.55
N ALA A 193 -17.96 4.30 -0.64
CA ALA A 193 -17.65 2.91 -0.91
C ALA A 193 -18.37 1.97 0.06
N LEU A 194 -18.74 0.81 -0.45
CA LEU A 194 -19.34 -0.27 0.32
C LEU A 194 -18.49 -1.53 0.13
N ASP A 195 -18.00 -2.04 1.24
CA ASP A 195 -17.32 -3.33 1.31
C ASP A 195 -18.35 -4.42 1.63
N MET A 196 -18.37 -5.46 0.79
CA MET A 196 -19.22 -6.63 0.99
C MET A 196 -18.38 -7.88 0.74
N HIS A 197 -17.97 -8.51 1.82
CA HIS A 197 -17.15 -9.69 1.77
C HIS A 197 -17.84 -10.87 2.46
N SER A 198 -17.87 -12.02 1.78
CA SER A 198 -18.34 -13.26 2.36
C SER A 198 -17.29 -14.35 2.20
N GLY A 199 -16.94 -15.03 3.27
CA GLY A 199 -15.98 -16.14 3.19
C GLY A 199 -15.13 -16.30 4.45
N ALA A 200 -14.18 -17.22 4.39
CA ALA A 200 -13.30 -17.55 5.51
C ALA A 200 -12.16 -16.54 5.75
N ALA A 201 -11.92 -15.61 4.84
CA ALA A 201 -10.93 -14.56 5.00
C ALA A 201 -11.58 -13.35 5.67
N ALA A 202 -11.26 -13.14 6.91
CA ALA A 202 -11.80 -12.03 7.69
C ALA A 202 -11.00 -10.75 7.43
N THR A 203 -11.24 -10.10 6.30
CA THR A 203 -10.77 -8.75 6.06
C THR A 203 -11.96 -7.80 6.04
N VAL A 204 -11.84 -6.66 6.66
CA VAL A 204 -12.81 -5.58 6.62
C VAL A 204 -12.09 -4.32 6.18
N LEU A 205 -12.53 -3.72 5.07
CA LEU A 205 -11.89 -2.53 4.49
C LEU A 205 -10.38 -2.72 4.25
N GLY A 206 -9.98 -3.93 3.81
CA GLY A 206 -8.57 -4.28 3.59
C GLY A 206 -7.80 -4.70 4.85
N GLU A 207 -8.33 -4.44 6.03
CA GLU A 207 -7.68 -4.81 7.27
C GLU A 207 -7.87 -6.28 7.59
N ASN A 208 -6.75 -6.92 7.86
CA ASN A 208 -6.76 -8.32 8.32
C ASN A 208 -7.21 -8.39 9.78
N VAL A 209 -8.36 -8.99 10.00
CA VAL A 209 -8.92 -9.19 11.34
C VAL A 209 -8.20 -10.35 12.01
N ALA A 210 -6.94 -10.17 12.30
CA ALA A 210 -6.13 -11.17 12.99
C ALA A 210 -6.44 -11.18 14.50
N GLY A 211 -7.46 -11.88 14.85
CA GLY A 211 -7.66 -12.37 16.23
C GLY A 211 -7.30 -13.84 16.31
N GLY A 212 -6.02 -14.20 16.13
CA GLY A 212 -5.53 -15.56 16.22
C GLY A 212 -6.08 -16.53 15.15
N ASP A 213 -5.27 -17.47 14.74
CA ASP A 213 -5.55 -18.47 13.69
C ASP A 213 -6.83 -19.29 13.85
N SER A 214 -7.51 -19.20 14.99
CA SER A 214 -8.69 -19.99 15.31
C SER A 214 -10.01 -19.37 14.83
N ALA A 215 -10.07 -18.06 14.62
CA ALA A 215 -11.29 -17.39 14.15
C ALA A 215 -11.59 -17.71 12.67
N LEU A 216 -10.58 -18.01 11.89
CA LEU A 216 -10.69 -18.37 10.47
C LEU A 216 -11.25 -19.80 10.26
N ALA A 217 -11.20 -20.65 11.28
CA ALA A 217 -11.71 -22.03 11.19
C ALA A 217 -13.23 -22.12 11.21
N CYS A 218 -13.91 -21.05 11.54
CA CYS A 218 -15.36 -21.04 11.75
C CYS A 218 -16.19 -20.75 10.50
N GLY A 219 -15.66 -20.74 9.33
CA GLY A 219 -16.30 -20.58 8.03
C GLY A 219 -17.68 -19.90 8.00
N GLY A 220 -17.79 -18.73 7.34
CA GLY A 220 -19.09 -18.18 6.97
C GLY A 220 -19.56 -16.93 7.72
N GLY A 221 -18.64 -16.03 8.09
CA GLY A 221 -19.01 -14.67 8.49
C GLY A 221 -19.29 -13.79 7.27
N GLN A 222 -20.17 -12.81 7.39
CA GLN A 222 -20.34 -11.74 6.43
C GLN A 222 -19.70 -10.47 6.99
N ALA A 223 -18.70 -9.96 6.29
CA ALA A 223 -18.11 -8.67 6.57
C ALA A 223 -18.86 -7.59 5.77
N THR A 224 -19.10 -6.47 6.40
CA THR A 224 -19.66 -5.29 5.76
C THR A 224 -18.86 -4.07 6.18
N GLY A 225 -18.59 -3.19 5.26
CA GLY A 225 -17.87 -1.95 5.52
C GLY A 225 -18.43 -0.78 4.70
N PHE A 226 -18.24 0.39 5.23
CA PHE A 226 -18.56 1.66 4.59
C PHE A 226 -17.31 2.52 4.57
N GLY A 227 -17.04 3.14 3.43
CA GLY A 227 -15.93 4.08 3.28
C GLY A 227 -16.39 5.41 2.68
N LEU A 228 -15.80 6.48 3.13
CA LEU A 228 -15.97 7.83 2.63
C LEU A 228 -14.59 8.43 2.38
N ASN A 229 -14.41 9.04 1.23
CA ASN A 229 -13.17 9.71 0.88
C ASN A 229 -13.47 11.00 0.14
N PHE A 230 -12.70 12.04 0.45
CA PHE A 230 -12.61 13.24 -0.38
C PHE A 230 -11.15 13.45 -0.75
N ALA A 231 -10.87 13.65 -2.04
CA ALA A 231 -9.55 14.00 -2.53
C ALA A 231 -9.65 15.15 -3.53
N GLY A 232 -8.86 16.21 -3.35
CA GLY A 232 -8.89 17.35 -4.24
C GLY A 232 -7.93 18.47 -3.85
N ASP A 233 -7.74 19.40 -4.78
CA ASP A 233 -6.90 20.60 -4.59
C ASP A 233 -7.81 21.80 -4.25
N VAL A 234 -7.77 22.22 -3.01
CA VAL A 234 -8.51 23.37 -2.47
C VAL A 234 -7.57 24.56 -2.20
N GLY A 235 -6.46 24.67 -2.90
CA GLY A 235 -5.32 25.54 -2.62
C GLY A 235 -4.25 24.82 -1.80
N ALA A 236 -4.54 23.60 -1.43
CA ALA A 236 -3.68 22.58 -0.86
C ALA A 236 -4.16 21.23 -1.39
N ASP A 237 -3.27 20.29 -1.63
CA ASP A 237 -3.67 18.92 -1.93
C ASP A 237 -4.19 18.28 -0.65
N LEU A 238 -5.48 18.02 -0.61
CA LEU A 238 -6.21 17.51 0.55
C LEU A 238 -6.77 16.13 0.25
N THR A 239 -6.53 15.18 1.14
CA THR A 239 -7.24 13.90 1.16
C THR A 239 -7.76 13.64 2.56
N PHE A 240 -9.06 13.34 2.64
CA PHE A 240 -9.71 12.84 3.84
C PHE A 240 -10.28 11.46 3.55
N THR A 241 -10.04 10.52 4.44
CA THR A 241 -10.57 9.14 4.35
C THR A 241 -11.19 8.75 5.68
N TYR A 242 -12.35 8.13 5.60
CA TYR A 242 -13.03 7.52 6.73
C TYR A 242 -13.53 6.13 6.33
N GLY A 243 -13.35 5.16 7.19
CA GLY A 243 -13.89 3.82 7.04
C GLY A 243 -14.49 3.30 8.33
N SER A 244 -15.56 2.57 8.21
CA SER A 244 -16.18 1.87 9.34
C SER A 244 -16.71 0.54 8.84
N GLY A 245 -16.44 -0.53 9.57
CA GLY A 245 -16.91 -1.85 9.18
C GLY A 245 -16.86 -2.83 10.33
N GLY A 246 -17.32 -4.03 10.04
CA GLY A 246 -17.31 -5.10 11.01
C GLY A 246 -17.82 -6.40 10.43
N PHE A 247 -17.69 -7.45 11.20
CA PHE A 247 -18.31 -8.73 10.91
C PHE A 247 -18.81 -9.41 12.18
N ALA A 248 -19.81 -10.27 12.00
CA ALA A 248 -20.27 -11.18 13.03
C ALA A 248 -19.99 -12.60 12.58
N LEU A 249 -19.45 -13.42 13.47
CA LEU A 249 -19.24 -14.84 13.21
C LEU A 249 -20.57 -15.61 13.32
N SER A 250 -20.68 -16.68 12.56
CA SER A 250 -21.82 -17.58 12.69
C SER A 250 -21.82 -18.27 14.07
N ALA A 251 -23.00 -18.53 14.60
CA ALA A 251 -23.19 -19.12 15.93
C ALA A 251 -22.57 -20.53 16.15
N ASN A 252 -21.92 -21.08 15.15
CA ASN A 252 -21.32 -22.41 15.20
C ASN A 252 -19.82 -22.41 15.54
N CYS A 253 -19.25 -21.28 15.89
CA CYS A 253 -17.87 -21.20 16.34
C CYS A 253 -17.73 -21.75 17.78
N THR A 254 -17.18 -22.92 17.91
CA THR A 254 -16.86 -23.53 19.20
C THR A 254 -15.35 -23.55 19.41
N GLY A 255 -14.84 -22.68 20.25
CA GLY A 255 -13.42 -22.62 20.63
C GLY A 255 -13.16 -21.45 21.55
N ASP A 256 -12.25 -21.61 22.49
CA ASP A 256 -11.95 -20.64 23.56
C ASP A 256 -11.39 -19.27 23.05
N ASN A 257 -11.04 -19.17 21.76
CA ASN A 257 -10.47 -17.96 21.16
C ASN A 257 -11.27 -17.41 19.96
N SER A 258 -12.50 -17.85 19.75
CA SER A 258 -13.31 -17.35 18.65
C SER A 258 -13.87 -15.96 18.97
N SER A 259 -13.45 -14.94 18.21
CA SER A 259 -14.08 -13.63 18.26
C SER A 259 -15.49 -13.70 17.69
N ASN A 260 -16.50 -13.33 18.47
CA ASN A 260 -17.91 -13.39 18.06
C ASN A 260 -18.33 -12.17 17.23
N ALA A 261 -17.64 -11.07 17.39
CA ALA A 261 -17.84 -9.84 16.62
C ALA A 261 -16.55 -9.03 16.55
N TYR A 262 -16.41 -8.32 15.46
CA TYR A 262 -15.32 -7.38 15.22
C TYR A 262 -15.88 -6.10 14.66
N SER A 263 -15.40 -4.97 15.13
CA SER A 263 -15.70 -3.66 14.56
C SER A 263 -14.41 -2.87 14.35
N TYR A 264 -14.39 -2.09 13.29
CA TYR A 264 -13.24 -1.35 12.84
C TYR A 264 -13.65 0.04 12.38
N ASN A 265 -12.90 1.04 12.82
CA ASN A 265 -13.05 2.42 12.37
C ASN A 265 -11.67 2.97 12.05
N VAL A 266 -11.56 3.64 10.92
CA VAL A 266 -10.34 4.32 10.47
C VAL A 266 -10.66 5.72 9.99
N MET A 267 -9.77 6.65 10.28
CA MET A 267 -9.83 8.02 9.79
C MET A 267 -8.43 8.46 9.40
N GLY A 268 -8.29 9.01 8.22
CA GLY A 268 -7.06 9.60 7.69
C GLY A 268 -7.30 11.01 7.17
N LEU A 269 -6.34 11.87 7.36
CA LEU A 269 -6.30 13.23 6.81
C LEU A 269 -4.89 13.53 6.35
N GLY A 270 -4.73 13.84 5.07
CA GLY A 270 -3.48 14.28 4.48
C GLY A 270 -3.64 15.65 3.82
N VAL A 271 -2.70 16.53 4.06
CA VAL A 271 -2.67 17.89 3.50
C VAL A 271 -1.26 18.21 3.03
N ALA A 272 -1.09 18.56 1.76
CA ALA A 272 0.16 19.07 1.23
C ALA A 272 -0.01 20.48 0.68
N VAL A 273 0.83 21.39 1.15
CA VAL A 273 0.79 22.82 0.78
C VAL A 273 2.08 23.19 0.06
N PRO A 274 2.02 23.63 -1.21
CA PRO A 274 3.18 24.20 -1.87
C PRO A 274 3.48 25.62 -1.34
N ILE A 275 4.73 25.87 -0.95
CA ILE A 275 5.16 27.16 -0.39
C ILE A 275 6.41 27.62 -1.15
N GLY A 276 6.24 28.41 -2.21
CA GLY A 276 7.36 29.02 -2.92
C GLY A 276 8.37 28.03 -3.52
N GLY A 277 7.91 26.87 -4.03
CA GLY A 277 8.74 25.80 -4.54
C GLY A 277 9.12 24.73 -3.51
N MET A 278 8.86 24.98 -2.24
CA MET A 278 8.93 24.01 -1.15
C MET A 278 7.57 23.31 -1.00
N SER A 279 7.53 22.17 -0.32
CA SER A 279 6.28 21.50 0.08
C SER A 279 6.29 21.23 1.57
N LEU A 280 5.19 21.57 2.22
CA LEU A 280 4.87 21.17 3.59
C LEU A 280 3.72 20.19 3.52
N ALA A 281 3.90 19.00 4.08
CA ALA A 281 2.82 18.03 4.18
C ALA A 281 2.61 17.56 5.62
N ILE A 282 1.35 17.32 5.96
CA ILE A 282 0.91 16.86 7.27
C ILE A 282 -0.05 15.72 7.04
N ASP A 283 0.22 14.59 7.68
CA ASP A 283 -0.69 13.45 7.75
C ASP A 283 -1.12 13.20 9.18
N TYR A 284 -2.35 12.80 9.32
CA TYR A 284 -2.93 12.36 10.57
C TYR A 284 -3.73 11.10 10.34
N GLY A 285 -3.56 10.11 11.19
CA GLY A 285 -4.29 8.86 11.14
C GLY A 285 -4.82 8.44 12.50
N SER A 286 -5.95 7.76 12.49
CA SER A 286 -6.52 7.12 13.66
C SER A 286 -7.23 5.84 13.25
N LYS A 287 -6.97 4.77 13.97
CA LYS A 287 -7.52 3.44 13.75
C LYS A 287 -7.97 2.84 15.07
N VAL A 288 -9.19 2.36 15.12
CA VAL A 288 -9.74 1.67 16.28
C VAL A 288 -10.32 0.34 15.84
N ALA A 289 -9.82 -0.73 16.41
CA ALA A 289 -10.31 -2.08 16.19
C ALA A 289 -10.79 -2.67 17.52
N LEU A 290 -12.02 -3.15 17.57
CA LEU A 290 -12.61 -3.77 18.74
C LEU A 290 -13.08 -5.18 18.40
N TRP A 291 -12.84 -6.11 19.30
CA TRP A 291 -13.32 -7.49 19.17
C TRP A 291 -13.93 -7.98 20.46
N THR A 292 -14.91 -8.83 20.31
CA THR A 292 -15.59 -9.48 21.43
C THR A 292 -15.52 -10.98 21.19
N ASN A 293 -15.05 -11.75 22.17
CA ASN A 293 -15.20 -13.21 22.20
C ASN A 293 -16.08 -13.62 23.37
N ALA A 294 -16.32 -14.91 23.53
CA ALA A 294 -17.21 -15.44 24.58
C ALA A 294 -16.76 -15.09 26.02
N THR A 295 -15.50 -14.73 26.21
CA THR A 295 -14.88 -14.54 27.53
C THR A 295 -14.21 -13.20 27.71
N VAL A 296 -13.85 -12.50 26.64
CA VAL A 296 -13.01 -11.29 26.71
C VAL A 296 -13.45 -10.27 25.64
N GLU A 297 -13.58 -9.02 26.06
CA GLU A 297 -13.64 -7.87 25.16
C GLU A 297 -12.23 -7.28 25.04
N GLY A 298 -11.78 -7.03 23.82
CA GLY A 298 -10.48 -6.48 23.58
C GLY A 298 -10.51 -5.47 22.43
N GLY A 299 -9.40 -4.77 22.25
CA GLY A 299 -9.28 -3.81 21.17
C GLY A 299 -7.87 -3.22 21.05
N THR A 300 -7.64 -2.57 19.93
CA THR A 300 -6.48 -1.70 19.72
C THR A 300 -6.94 -0.36 19.21
N ALA A 301 -6.30 0.70 19.70
CA ALA A 301 -6.43 2.04 19.16
C ALA A 301 -5.02 2.51 18.77
N THR A 302 -4.85 2.86 17.52
CA THR A 302 -3.60 3.46 17.01
C THR A 302 -3.94 4.82 16.45
N GLY A 303 -3.11 5.81 16.73
CA GLY A 303 -3.23 7.13 16.15
C GLY A 303 -1.86 7.77 16.03
N GLY A 304 -1.72 8.66 15.07
CA GLY A 304 -0.46 9.31 14.83
C GLY A 304 -0.58 10.54 13.95
N TRP A 305 0.55 11.21 13.83
CA TRP A 305 0.75 12.31 12.91
C TRP A 305 2.13 12.23 12.28
N GLU A 306 2.24 12.76 11.10
CA GLU A 306 3.47 12.88 10.35
C GLU A 306 3.54 14.28 9.73
N LEU A 307 4.73 14.88 9.73
CA LEU A 307 5.01 16.19 9.18
C LEU A 307 6.23 16.10 8.32
N SER A 308 6.12 16.38 7.04
CA SER A 308 7.28 16.48 6.16
C SER A 308 7.43 17.88 5.57
N PHE A 309 8.67 18.25 5.37
CA PHE A 309 9.05 19.46 4.68
C PHE A 309 10.11 19.14 3.64
N THR A 310 9.87 19.49 2.38
CA THR A 310 10.79 19.28 1.28
C THR A 310 11.20 20.60 0.66
N LEU A 311 12.48 20.71 0.33
CA LEU A 311 13.12 21.90 -0.19
C LEU A 311 13.94 21.56 -1.43
N PRO A 312 13.73 22.20 -2.59
CA PRO A 312 14.64 22.09 -3.72
C PRO A 312 15.94 22.84 -3.44
N VAL A 313 17.07 22.21 -3.72
CA VAL A 313 18.42 22.74 -3.55
C VAL A 313 19.19 22.57 -4.86
N GLY A 314 19.04 23.52 -5.79
CA GLY A 314 19.48 23.35 -7.16
C GLY A 314 18.67 22.25 -7.85
N ASP A 315 19.36 21.25 -8.41
CA ASP A 315 18.71 20.07 -9.01
C ASP A 315 18.39 18.97 -7.98
N ALA A 316 18.81 19.18 -6.74
CA ALA A 316 18.61 18.22 -5.65
C ALA A 316 17.38 18.58 -4.80
N THR A 317 16.96 17.62 -3.96
CA THR A 317 15.90 17.81 -2.97
C THR A 317 16.43 17.45 -1.59
N ALA A 318 16.20 18.31 -0.62
CA ALA A 318 16.43 18.03 0.79
C ALA A 318 15.07 17.88 1.50
N GLY A 319 15.00 17.05 2.51
CA GLY A 319 13.79 16.86 3.28
C GLY A 319 14.05 16.59 4.74
N ILE A 320 13.05 16.91 5.53
CA ILE A 320 12.91 16.49 6.92
C ILE A 320 11.52 15.89 7.11
N ASN A 321 11.45 14.81 7.84
CA ASN A 321 10.21 14.19 8.27
C ASN A 321 10.23 13.98 9.79
N LEU A 322 9.11 14.28 10.42
CA LEU A 322 8.87 14.09 11.85
C LEU A 322 7.57 13.33 12.01
N SER A 323 7.56 12.31 12.86
CA SER A 323 6.36 11.52 13.11
C SER A 323 6.21 11.14 14.56
N SER A 324 4.99 10.85 14.94
CA SER A 324 4.69 10.21 16.21
C SER A 324 3.45 9.35 16.08
N THR A 325 3.54 8.12 16.52
CA THR A 325 2.43 7.17 16.59
C THR A 325 2.26 6.68 18.01
N ALA A 326 1.03 6.41 18.39
CA ALA A 326 0.70 5.83 19.68
C ALA A 326 -0.25 4.65 19.48
N THR A 327 0.05 3.52 20.09
CA THR A 327 -0.82 2.34 20.08
C THR A 327 -1.18 1.95 21.49
N VAL A 328 -2.46 1.81 21.74
CA VAL A 328 -3.02 1.35 23.02
C VAL A 328 -3.76 0.04 22.78
N GLY A 329 -3.34 -1.02 23.45
CA GLY A 329 -4.07 -2.28 23.49
C GLY A 329 -5.01 -2.31 24.69
N THR A 330 -6.21 -2.89 24.54
CA THR A 330 -7.11 -3.18 25.64
C THR A 330 -7.37 -4.68 25.70
N THR A 331 -7.27 -5.26 26.89
CA THR A 331 -7.64 -6.66 27.13
C THR A 331 -8.61 -6.70 28.31
N ALA A 332 -9.72 -7.38 28.16
CA ALA A 332 -10.80 -7.47 29.18
C ALA A 332 -11.31 -6.09 29.64
N GLY A 333 -11.36 -5.10 28.75
CA GLY A 333 -11.82 -3.74 29.08
C GLY A 333 -10.82 -2.91 29.88
N VAL A 334 -9.63 -3.41 30.13
CA VAL A 334 -8.54 -2.67 30.80
C VAL A 334 -7.60 -2.11 29.74
N ALA A 335 -7.45 -0.79 29.69
CA ALA A 335 -6.46 -0.17 28.82
C ALA A 335 -5.04 -0.54 29.29
N GLY A 336 -4.23 -1.03 28.38
CA GLY A 336 -2.80 -1.20 28.59
C GLY A 336 -2.06 0.15 28.50
N ASP A 337 -0.78 0.15 28.83
CA ASP A 337 0.05 1.31 28.64
C ASP A 337 0.20 1.64 27.14
N ALA A 338 0.18 2.91 26.81
CA ALA A 338 0.36 3.36 25.44
C ALA A 338 1.82 3.16 25.01
N ALA A 339 2.04 2.41 23.95
CA ALA A 339 3.32 2.42 23.26
C ALA A 339 3.37 3.63 22.32
N VAL A 340 4.23 4.59 22.61
CA VAL A 340 4.44 5.77 21.78
C VAL A 340 5.78 5.66 21.08
N THR A 341 5.76 5.80 19.76
CA THR A 341 6.96 5.81 18.92
C THR A 341 7.07 7.17 18.24
N GLY A 342 8.19 7.83 18.41
CA GLY A 342 8.52 9.06 17.67
C GLY A 342 9.58 8.80 16.63
N GLY A 343 9.53 9.49 15.51
CA GLY A 343 10.48 9.38 14.43
C GLY A 343 10.96 10.73 13.92
N THR A 344 12.19 10.74 13.41
CA THR A 344 12.79 11.87 12.70
C THR A 344 13.60 11.34 11.55
N GLU A 345 13.45 11.94 10.39
CA GLU A 345 14.30 11.66 9.23
C GLU A 345 14.80 12.96 8.60
N LEU A 346 16.06 12.96 8.20
CA LEU A 346 16.70 14.01 7.41
C LEU A 346 17.28 13.36 6.17
N TRP A 347 17.03 13.89 5.00
CA TRP A 347 17.53 13.30 3.77
C TRP A 347 17.87 14.35 2.69
N TYR A 348 18.70 13.90 1.77
CA TYR A 348 19.11 14.67 0.61
C TYR A 348 19.24 13.74 -0.58
N THR A 349 18.57 14.09 -1.68
CA THR A 349 18.58 13.32 -2.92
C THR A 349 19.06 14.19 -4.08
N VAL A 350 20.04 13.69 -4.82
CA VAL A 350 20.59 14.34 -6.01
C VAL A 350 20.41 13.45 -7.24
N PRO A 351 19.86 13.96 -8.35
CA PRO A 351 19.83 13.25 -9.62
C PRO A 351 21.24 13.18 -10.24
N ILE A 352 21.60 12.01 -10.76
CA ILE A 352 22.88 11.76 -11.44
C ILE A 352 22.58 11.09 -12.78
N GLY A 353 22.27 11.85 -13.81
CA GLY A 353 21.84 11.32 -15.10
C GLY A 353 20.51 10.58 -15.00
N ALA A 354 20.50 9.28 -15.33
CA ALA A 354 19.32 8.41 -15.20
C ALA A 354 19.21 7.78 -13.80
N ALA A 355 20.15 8.06 -12.90
CA ALA A 355 20.18 7.56 -11.54
C ALA A 355 19.86 8.68 -10.54
N SER A 356 19.54 8.31 -9.31
CA SER A 356 19.52 9.21 -8.15
C SER A 356 20.38 8.65 -7.03
N LEU A 357 21.01 9.55 -6.29
CA LEU A 357 21.73 9.23 -5.06
C LEU A 357 21.05 9.94 -3.90
N SER A 358 20.58 9.19 -2.95
CA SER A 358 20.01 9.69 -1.71
C SER A 358 20.95 9.38 -0.54
N ALA A 359 21.06 10.29 0.39
CA ALA A 359 21.73 10.06 1.67
C ALA A 359 20.83 10.58 2.79
N GLY A 360 20.83 9.89 3.93
CA GLY A 360 19.92 10.25 4.99
C GLY A 360 20.39 9.79 6.38
N TYR A 361 19.71 10.38 7.35
CA TYR A 361 19.76 9.99 8.77
C TYR A 361 18.33 9.81 9.23
N GLY A 362 18.06 8.68 9.88
CA GLY A 362 16.79 8.36 10.49
C GLY A 362 16.96 8.01 11.96
N SER A 363 15.99 8.38 12.77
CA SER A 363 15.93 7.99 14.18
C SER A 363 14.49 7.69 14.56
N SER A 364 14.26 6.56 15.19
CA SER A 364 12.99 6.22 15.83
C SER A 364 13.23 5.83 17.29
N ALA A 365 12.32 6.24 18.15
CA ALA A 365 12.39 5.95 19.58
C ALA A 365 11.01 5.56 20.10
N VAL A 366 10.97 4.46 20.83
CA VAL A 366 9.81 4.07 21.65
C VAL A 366 9.99 4.65 23.03
N VAL A 367 8.96 5.27 23.58
CA VAL A 367 9.00 5.80 24.96
C VAL A 367 9.27 4.64 25.92
N ASP A 368 10.25 4.81 26.80
CA ASP A 368 10.75 3.77 27.72
C ASP A 368 11.25 2.48 27.05
N GLY A 369 11.59 2.56 25.77
CA GLY A 369 11.98 1.44 24.93
C GLY A 369 13.27 1.66 24.16
N THR A 370 13.40 0.97 23.05
CA THR A 370 14.57 1.01 22.17
C THR A 370 14.57 2.27 21.32
N THR A 371 15.74 2.90 21.20
CA THR A 371 16.01 3.92 20.18
C THR A 371 16.81 3.30 19.06
N THR A 372 16.35 3.45 17.82
CA THR A 372 17.05 3.01 16.63
C THR A 372 17.47 4.23 15.83
N THR A 373 18.74 4.31 15.45
CA THR A 373 19.27 5.34 14.59
C THR A 373 19.87 4.71 13.35
N GLN A 374 19.68 5.33 12.21
CA GLN A 374 20.16 4.87 10.91
C GLN A 374 20.87 6.00 10.19
N ILE A 375 21.96 5.68 9.51
CA ILE A 375 22.62 6.54 8.55
C ILE A 375 22.94 5.71 7.33
N GLY A 376 22.72 6.26 6.15
CA GLY A 376 23.00 5.50 4.94
C GLY A 376 22.89 6.32 3.68
N ALA A 377 23.07 5.60 2.58
CA ALA A 377 22.92 6.13 1.23
C ALA A 377 22.29 5.05 0.34
N GLU A 378 21.46 5.50 -0.57
CA GLU A 378 20.83 4.67 -1.59
C GLU A 378 21.11 5.24 -2.97
N MET A 379 21.49 4.38 -3.89
CA MET A 379 21.53 4.71 -5.30
C MET A 379 20.43 3.94 -6.02
N SER A 380 19.59 4.65 -6.76
CA SER A 380 18.54 4.07 -7.58
C SER A 380 18.70 4.45 -9.04
N LEU A 381 18.33 3.54 -9.93
CA LEU A 381 18.35 3.70 -11.38
C LEU A 381 17.00 3.30 -11.95
N SER A 382 16.46 4.12 -12.84
CA SER A 382 15.27 3.80 -13.64
C SER A 382 15.59 3.85 -15.12
N PHE A 383 15.03 2.96 -15.92
CA PHE A 383 15.23 2.86 -17.37
C PHE A 383 13.98 2.41 -18.10
#